data_671407557d28a86d85dd5a0bc43ab801
#
_entry.id   671407557d28a86d85dd5a0bc43ab801
#
_cell.length_a   1.000
_cell.length_b   1.000
_cell.length_c   1.000
_cell.angle_alpha   90.00
_cell.angle_beta   90.00
_cell.angle_gamma   90.00
#
_symmetry.space_group_name_H-M   'P 1'
#
loop_
_entity.id
_entity.type
_entity.pdbx_description
1 polymer ?
#
loop_
_entity_poly.entity_id
_entity_poly.type
_entity_poly.pdbx_seq_one_letter_code
_entity_poly.pdbx_strand_id
1 'polypeptide(L)'
;MILVLDCGNSRLKWGLAGPHGWVSQGNVPNQEIGTLALRDWQNLPRPARVVGVNVAGEATRVRVEAQLVRWRTAPEWLIAGEEAGGVYNRYARPSQLGPDRWAALIAARRRVADELFPSSCVVVNAGTAVTVDALDSEGVFRGGIILPGLNLMLHALAENTAALRMLPGHYHDFPINTADALASGAMQAVCGAIEQMRRRLDAEGPVPRAFLSGGAAADIAPHLTAPVEVVDNLVLEGVLALAEVSS
;
A
#
# COMPACT_ATOMS: atom_id res chain seq x y z
N MET A 1 -18.84 -14.00 -5.12
CA MET A 1 -17.87 -12.99 -5.54
C MET A 1 -17.85 -11.86 -4.53
N ILE A 2 -16.66 -11.35 -4.23
CA ILE A 2 -16.42 -10.24 -3.30
C ILE A 2 -15.77 -9.12 -4.10
N LEU A 3 -16.32 -7.91 -4.03
CA LEU A 3 -15.66 -6.70 -4.53
C LEU A 3 -14.84 -6.10 -3.39
N VAL A 4 -13.55 -5.95 -3.58
CA VAL A 4 -12.65 -5.30 -2.62
C VAL A 4 -12.21 -3.94 -3.13
N LEU A 5 -12.07 -2.99 -2.22
CA LEU A 5 -11.80 -1.58 -2.50
C LEU A 5 -10.62 -1.06 -1.66
N ASP A 6 -9.73 -0.32 -2.30
CA ASP A 6 -8.66 0.46 -1.65
C ASP A 6 -8.81 1.93 -2.06
N CYS A 7 -9.39 2.73 -1.19
CA CYS A 7 -9.59 4.16 -1.40
C CYS A 7 -8.39 4.94 -0.87
N GLY A 8 -7.34 5.04 -1.68
CA GLY A 8 -6.16 5.86 -1.40
C GLY A 8 -6.38 7.34 -1.73
N ASN A 9 -5.47 8.21 -1.26
CA ASN A 9 -5.59 9.67 -1.42
C ASN A 9 -5.62 10.14 -2.88
N SER A 10 -4.98 9.45 -3.81
CA SER A 10 -4.91 9.84 -5.22
C SER A 10 -5.77 8.98 -6.15
N ARG A 11 -5.95 7.73 -5.82
CA ARG A 11 -6.63 6.74 -6.66
C ARG A 11 -7.46 5.78 -5.82
N LEU A 12 -8.59 5.36 -6.38
CA LEU A 12 -9.31 4.17 -5.97
C LEU A 12 -8.77 2.98 -6.76
N LYS A 13 -8.36 1.92 -6.06
CA LYS A 13 -8.12 0.59 -6.63
C LYS A 13 -9.26 -0.33 -6.25
N TRP A 14 -9.57 -1.27 -7.12
CA TRP A 14 -10.63 -2.24 -6.86
C TRP A 14 -10.29 -3.61 -7.48
N GLY A 15 -10.88 -4.67 -6.92
CA GLY A 15 -10.78 -6.01 -7.46
C GLY A 15 -12.04 -6.81 -7.16
N LEU A 16 -12.55 -7.52 -8.15
CA LEU A 16 -13.62 -8.49 -8.00
C LEU A 16 -13.01 -9.88 -7.90
N ALA A 17 -13.15 -10.51 -6.75
CA ALA A 17 -12.67 -11.87 -6.50
C ALA A 17 -13.81 -12.89 -6.62
N GLY A 18 -13.51 -13.99 -7.26
CA GLY A 18 -14.35 -15.18 -7.38
C GLY A 18 -13.71 -16.40 -6.69
N PRO A 19 -14.33 -17.59 -6.79
CA PRO A 19 -13.83 -18.80 -6.15
C PRO A 19 -12.43 -19.24 -6.62
N HIS A 20 -12.01 -18.80 -7.81
CA HIS A 20 -10.74 -19.20 -8.45
C HIS A 20 -9.74 -18.03 -8.54
N GLY A 21 -9.91 -16.98 -7.75
CA GLY A 21 -9.05 -15.80 -7.75
C GLY A 21 -9.70 -14.56 -8.37
N TRP A 22 -8.87 -13.63 -8.84
CA TRP A 22 -9.32 -12.38 -9.40
C TRP A 22 -10.06 -12.56 -10.73
N VAL A 23 -11.30 -12.07 -10.81
CA VAL A 23 -12.12 -12.02 -12.04
C VAL A 23 -11.79 -10.76 -12.84
N SER A 24 -11.64 -9.63 -12.14
CA SER A 24 -11.30 -8.35 -12.74
C SER A 24 -10.67 -7.43 -11.69
N GLN A 25 -9.76 -6.59 -12.12
CA GLN A 25 -9.12 -5.56 -11.29
C GLN A 25 -8.98 -4.26 -12.07
N GLY A 26 -8.95 -3.15 -11.37
CA GLY A 26 -8.72 -1.86 -11.98
C GLY A 26 -8.44 -0.77 -10.97
N ASN A 27 -8.16 0.40 -11.50
CA ASN A 27 -7.99 1.59 -10.68
C ASN A 27 -8.40 2.85 -11.45
N VAL A 28 -8.88 3.85 -10.73
CA VAL A 28 -9.23 5.15 -11.32
C VAL A 28 -8.70 6.28 -10.43
N PRO A 29 -8.34 7.44 -10.99
CA PRO A 29 -8.11 8.65 -10.21
C PRO A 29 -9.35 8.99 -9.37
N ASN A 30 -9.16 9.55 -8.17
CA ASN A 30 -10.30 9.89 -7.32
C ASN A 30 -11.31 10.84 -7.99
N GLN A 31 -10.85 11.67 -8.92
CA GLN A 31 -11.72 12.57 -9.71
C GLN A 31 -12.69 11.81 -10.63
N GLU A 32 -12.34 10.60 -11.05
CA GLU A 32 -13.11 9.77 -11.98
C GLU A 32 -13.98 8.71 -11.30
N ILE A 33 -14.01 8.62 -9.98
CA ILE A 33 -14.83 7.65 -9.22
C ILE A 33 -16.30 7.69 -9.68
N GLY A 34 -16.83 8.87 -10.01
CA GLY A 34 -18.21 9.05 -10.46
C GLY A 34 -18.55 8.32 -11.77
N THR A 35 -17.58 7.81 -12.51
CA THR A 35 -17.80 7.12 -13.79
C THR A 35 -17.75 5.59 -13.68
N LEU A 36 -17.33 5.04 -12.53
CA LEU A 36 -17.08 3.60 -12.33
C LEU A 36 -18.27 2.73 -12.71
N ALA A 37 -19.48 3.08 -12.25
CA ALA A 37 -20.68 2.30 -12.50
C ALA A 37 -21.03 2.19 -13.99
N LEU A 38 -20.67 3.20 -14.80
CA LEU A 38 -20.97 3.31 -16.22
C LEU A 38 -19.82 2.83 -17.12
N ARG A 39 -18.61 2.69 -16.57
CA ARG A 39 -17.41 2.29 -17.32
C ARG A 39 -16.85 0.98 -16.79
N ASP A 40 -15.95 1.04 -15.85
CA ASP A 40 -15.17 -0.11 -15.38
C ASP A 40 -16.04 -1.20 -14.76
N TRP A 41 -17.12 -0.82 -14.07
CA TRP A 41 -18.05 -1.75 -13.42
C TRP A 41 -19.29 -2.09 -14.24
N GLN A 42 -19.44 -1.52 -15.45
CA GLN A 42 -20.66 -1.68 -16.26
C GLN A 42 -21.02 -3.15 -16.47
N ASN A 43 -20.04 -3.97 -16.83
CA ASN A 43 -20.23 -5.38 -17.18
C ASN A 43 -19.85 -6.35 -16.03
N LEU A 44 -19.49 -5.82 -14.86
CA LEU A 44 -19.19 -6.68 -13.73
C LEU A 44 -20.48 -7.29 -13.16
N PRO A 45 -20.46 -8.58 -12.79
CA PRO A 45 -21.57 -9.20 -12.09
C PRO A 45 -21.73 -8.58 -10.70
N ARG A 46 -22.97 -8.66 -10.18
CA ARG A 46 -23.27 -8.19 -8.82
C ARG A 46 -22.43 -8.95 -7.79
N PRO A 47 -21.61 -8.27 -6.97
CA PRO A 47 -20.91 -8.89 -5.87
C PRO A 47 -21.89 -9.28 -4.75
N ALA A 48 -21.62 -10.39 -4.07
CA ALA A 48 -22.36 -10.77 -2.88
C ALA A 48 -22.01 -9.89 -1.68
N ARG A 49 -20.74 -9.47 -1.59
CA ARG A 49 -20.21 -8.54 -0.57
C ARG A 49 -19.33 -7.49 -1.22
N VAL A 50 -19.27 -6.33 -0.59
CA VAL A 50 -18.31 -5.26 -0.91
C VAL A 50 -17.55 -4.93 0.37
N VAL A 51 -16.24 -5.06 0.35
CA VAL A 51 -15.38 -4.81 1.52
C VAL A 51 -14.26 -3.86 1.10
N GLY A 52 -13.93 -2.88 1.92
CA GLY A 52 -12.92 -1.91 1.53
C GLY A 52 -12.20 -1.23 2.68
N VAL A 53 -11.13 -0.54 2.32
CA VAL A 53 -10.41 0.39 3.17
C VAL A 53 -10.51 1.80 2.59
N ASN A 54 -10.57 2.80 3.44
CA ASN A 54 -10.64 4.20 3.02
C ASN A 54 -9.74 5.10 3.86
N VAL A 55 -8.74 5.68 3.23
CA VAL A 55 -7.85 6.71 3.80
C VAL A 55 -7.98 8.06 3.06
N ALA A 56 -8.90 8.15 2.10
CA ALA A 56 -9.15 9.35 1.28
C ALA A 56 -10.26 10.27 1.83
N GLY A 57 -10.80 9.93 3.00
CA GLY A 57 -11.81 10.73 3.69
C GLY A 57 -13.26 10.46 3.27
N GLU A 58 -14.18 11.16 3.94
CA GLU A 58 -15.64 10.93 3.82
C GLU A 58 -16.16 11.28 2.41
N ALA A 59 -15.64 12.32 1.78
CA ALA A 59 -16.09 12.69 0.42
C ALA A 59 -15.84 11.57 -0.60
N THR A 60 -14.72 10.87 -0.50
CA THR A 60 -14.41 9.72 -1.36
C THR A 60 -15.33 8.55 -1.03
N ARG A 61 -15.57 8.28 0.25
CA ARG A 61 -16.50 7.25 0.70
C ARG A 61 -17.89 7.42 0.09
N VAL A 62 -18.48 8.60 0.23
CA VAL A 62 -19.81 8.92 -0.33
C VAL A 62 -19.85 8.72 -1.85
N ARG A 63 -18.80 9.14 -2.55
CA ARG A 63 -18.71 8.98 -4.02
C ARG A 63 -18.65 7.52 -4.44
N VAL A 64 -17.91 6.69 -3.72
CA VAL A 64 -17.83 5.24 -3.97
C VAL A 64 -19.17 4.57 -3.66
N GLU A 65 -19.77 4.88 -2.52
CA GLU A 65 -21.08 4.32 -2.13
C GLU A 65 -22.16 4.65 -3.16
N ALA A 66 -22.14 5.84 -3.75
CA ALA A 66 -23.05 6.21 -4.83
C ALA A 66 -22.92 5.30 -6.07
N GLN A 67 -21.70 4.81 -6.39
CA GLN A 67 -21.50 3.89 -7.51
C GLN A 67 -22.02 2.47 -7.22
N LEU A 68 -22.07 2.08 -5.95
CA LEU A 68 -22.52 0.76 -5.49
C LEU A 68 -24.04 0.62 -5.45
N VAL A 69 -24.79 1.73 -5.51
CA VAL A 69 -26.27 1.75 -5.53
C VAL A 69 -26.84 0.83 -6.63
N ARG A 70 -26.16 0.73 -7.79
CA ARG A 70 -26.55 -0.17 -8.88
C ARG A 70 -26.72 -1.62 -8.45
N TRP A 71 -25.93 -2.07 -7.47
CA TRP A 71 -25.99 -3.43 -6.96
C TRP A 71 -26.81 -3.58 -5.67
N ARG A 72 -27.28 -2.47 -5.09
CA ARG A 72 -27.98 -2.45 -3.81
C ARG A 72 -27.19 -3.17 -2.70
N THR A 73 -25.86 -2.97 -2.70
CA THR A 73 -24.96 -3.59 -1.74
C THR A 73 -24.19 -2.47 -1.05
N ALA A 74 -24.28 -2.40 0.28
CA ALA A 74 -23.51 -1.46 1.08
C ALA A 74 -22.09 -2.01 1.30
N PRO A 75 -21.05 -1.17 1.27
CA PRO A 75 -19.70 -1.61 1.57
C PRO A 75 -19.49 -1.76 3.08
N GLU A 76 -18.70 -2.76 3.45
CA GLU A 76 -18.13 -2.95 4.77
C GLU A 76 -16.75 -2.24 4.79
N TRP A 77 -16.65 -1.16 5.57
CA TRP A 77 -15.39 -0.43 5.70
C TRP A 77 -14.57 -0.99 6.86
N LEU A 78 -13.40 -1.54 6.54
CA LEU A 78 -12.48 -2.12 7.52
C LEU A 78 -11.74 -1.03 8.29
N ILE A 79 -11.50 -1.32 9.56
CA ILE A 79 -10.62 -0.54 10.46
C ILE A 79 -9.58 -1.49 11.04
N ALA A 80 -8.41 -0.95 11.39
CA ALA A 80 -7.39 -1.75 12.05
C ALA A 80 -7.82 -2.15 13.46
N GLY A 81 -7.68 -3.42 13.77
CA GLY A 81 -7.94 -4.01 15.09
C GLY A 81 -6.65 -4.35 15.85
N GLU A 82 -6.82 -5.04 16.98
CA GLU A 82 -5.70 -5.56 17.79
C GLU A 82 -5.05 -6.77 17.14
N GLU A 83 -5.88 -7.62 16.49
CA GLU A 83 -5.42 -8.84 15.84
C GLU A 83 -6.34 -9.19 14.67
N ALA A 84 -5.76 -9.59 13.54
CA ALA A 84 -6.44 -10.28 12.43
C ALA A 84 -5.42 -10.92 11.49
N GLY A 85 -5.81 -12.03 10.82
CA GLY A 85 -5.01 -12.68 9.79
C GLY A 85 -3.58 -13.10 10.25
N GLY A 86 -3.40 -13.39 11.55
CA GLY A 86 -2.10 -13.72 12.14
C GLY A 86 -1.17 -12.52 12.31
N VAL A 87 -1.71 -11.30 12.30
CA VAL A 87 -0.99 -10.06 12.61
C VAL A 87 -1.47 -9.48 13.93
N TYR A 88 -0.53 -9.15 14.82
CA TYR A 88 -0.77 -8.51 16.13
C TYR A 88 -0.35 -7.05 16.08
N ASN A 89 -1.29 -6.14 16.26
CA ASN A 89 -1.06 -4.69 16.20
C ASN A 89 -0.56 -4.14 17.53
N ARG A 90 0.63 -3.52 17.54
CA ARG A 90 1.23 -2.93 18.75
C ARG A 90 1.08 -1.42 18.89
N TYR A 91 0.22 -0.80 18.08
CA TYR A 91 -0.12 0.59 18.35
C TYR A 91 -0.85 0.72 19.69
N ALA A 92 -0.56 1.75 20.45
CA ALA A 92 -1.23 2.02 21.72
C ALA A 92 -2.77 2.15 21.58
N ARG A 93 -3.20 2.60 20.40
CA ARG A 93 -4.59 2.57 19.95
C ARG A 93 -4.61 1.92 18.57
N PRO A 94 -5.00 0.65 18.46
CA PRO A 94 -4.96 -0.12 17.21
C PRO A 94 -5.67 0.56 16.04
N SER A 95 -6.79 1.22 16.29
CA SER A 95 -7.56 1.94 15.27
C SER A 95 -6.87 3.16 14.66
N GLN A 96 -5.74 3.62 15.22
CA GLN A 96 -4.92 4.68 14.61
C GLN A 96 -4.04 4.19 13.46
N LEU A 97 -3.83 2.89 13.33
CA LEU A 97 -3.16 2.35 12.16
C LEU A 97 -4.07 2.51 10.94
N GLY A 98 -3.55 3.06 9.85
CA GLY A 98 -4.30 3.18 8.60
C GLY A 98 -4.81 1.81 8.15
N PRO A 99 -6.09 1.69 7.76
CA PRO A 99 -6.66 0.40 7.37
C PRO A 99 -6.01 -0.19 6.11
N ASP A 100 -5.45 0.64 5.24
CA ASP A 100 -4.64 0.25 4.08
C ASP A 100 -3.32 -0.43 4.52
N ARG A 101 -2.63 0.16 5.50
CA ARG A 101 -1.40 -0.43 6.08
C ARG A 101 -1.72 -1.74 6.80
N TRP A 102 -2.83 -1.77 7.54
CA TRP A 102 -3.32 -2.98 8.22
C TRP A 102 -3.58 -4.12 7.24
N ALA A 103 -4.29 -3.85 6.15
CA ALA A 103 -4.54 -4.82 5.10
C ALA A 103 -3.24 -5.31 4.44
N ALA A 104 -2.32 -4.39 4.12
CA ALA A 104 -1.03 -4.75 3.52
C ALA A 104 -0.18 -5.65 4.44
N LEU A 105 -0.16 -5.40 5.76
CA LEU A 105 0.51 -6.26 6.74
C LEU A 105 -0.07 -7.68 6.76
N ILE A 106 -1.40 -7.81 6.69
CA ILE A 106 -2.07 -9.12 6.64
C ILE A 106 -1.75 -9.87 5.35
N ALA A 107 -1.72 -9.19 4.21
CA ALA A 107 -1.30 -9.79 2.96
C ALA A 107 0.16 -10.28 3.02
N ALA A 108 1.05 -9.47 3.57
CA ALA A 108 2.46 -9.86 3.75
C ALA A 108 2.59 -11.04 4.72
N ARG A 109 1.85 -11.06 5.83
CA ARG A 109 1.84 -12.18 6.77
C ARG A 109 1.43 -13.48 6.10
N ARG A 110 0.37 -13.48 5.30
CA ARG A 110 -0.07 -14.70 4.55
C ARG A 110 1.04 -15.22 3.63
N ARG A 111 1.81 -14.33 2.97
CA ARG A 111 2.90 -14.71 2.06
C ARG A 111 4.08 -15.37 2.76
N VAL A 112 4.38 -14.97 4.00
CA VAL A 112 5.48 -15.56 4.78
C VAL A 112 5.04 -16.70 5.69
N ALA A 113 3.74 -16.81 6.03
CA ALA A 113 3.22 -17.84 6.93
C ALA A 113 3.31 -19.26 6.35
N ASP A 114 3.24 -19.37 5.03
CA ASP A 114 3.33 -20.65 4.32
C ASP A 114 4.80 -21.12 4.13
N GLU A 115 5.77 -20.31 4.53
CA GLU A 115 7.18 -20.68 4.52
C GLU A 115 7.49 -21.70 5.65
N LEU A 116 8.42 -22.59 5.41
CA LEU A 116 8.85 -23.60 6.41
C LEU A 116 9.37 -22.94 7.69
N PHE A 117 9.98 -21.76 7.54
CA PHE A 117 10.42 -20.89 8.63
C PHE A 117 9.92 -19.46 8.33
N PRO A 118 8.81 -19.03 8.95
CA PRO A 118 8.31 -17.68 8.77
C PRO A 118 9.39 -16.63 9.05
N SER A 119 9.60 -15.73 8.11
CA SER A 119 10.64 -14.70 8.21
C SER A 119 10.03 -13.34 8.57
N SER A 120 10.83 -12.49 9.21
CA SER A 120 10.49 -11.07 9.38
C SER A 120 10.46 -10.38 8.02
N CYS A 121 9.61 -9.35 7.89
CA CYS A 121 9.54 -8.57 6.66
C CYS A 121 9.24 -7.09 6.93
N VAL A 122 9.58 -6.24 5.97
CA VAL A 122 9.07 -4.88 5.89
C VAL A 122 8.03 -4.80 4.77
N VAL A 123 6.94 -4.09 5.04
CA VAL A 123 5.86 -3.87 4.09
C VAL A 123 5.89 -2.41 3.68
N VAL A 124 6.10 -2.17 2.39
CA VAL A 124 6.28 -0.83 1.84
C VAL A 124 5.14 -0.51 0.88
N ASN A 125 4.43 0.58 1.13
CA ASN A 125 3.49 1.12 0.16
C ASN A 125 4.04 2.45 -0.38
N ALA A 126 4.53 2.43 -1.62
CA ALA A 126 5.21 3.55 -2.28
C ALA A 126 4.24 4.31 -3.19
N GLY A 127 3.46 5.19 -2.59
CA GLY A 127 2.48 6.05 -3.26
C GLY A 127 2.78 7.55 -3.10
N THR A 128 1.72 8.35 -2.91
CA THR A 128 1.81 9.78 -2.56
C THR A 128 2.59 9.99 -1.26
N ALA A 129 2.37 9.14 -0.28
CA ALA A 129 3.26 8.91 0.84
C ALA A 129 3.93 7.54 0.68
N VAL A 130 5.09 7.37 1.28
CA VAL A 130 5.73 6.05 1.46
C VAL A 130 5.55 5.64 2.90
N THR A 131 4.96 4.48 3.12
CA THR A 131 4.91 3.84 4.43
C THR A 131 5.87 2.65 4.47
N VAL A 132 6.54 2.45 5.60
CA VAL A 132 7.44 1.31 5.83
C VAL A 132 7.07 0.71 7.16
N ASP A 133 6.49 -0.47 7.13
CA ASP A 133 5.91 -1.18 8.26
C ASP A 133 6.71 -2.45 8.58
N ALA A 134 7.10 -2.60 9.84
CA ALA A 134 7.92 -3.71 10.31
C ALA A 134 7.05 -4.82 10.89
N LEU A 135 7.13 -6.01 10.34
CA LEU A 135 6.45 -7.22 10.77
C LEU A 135 7.50 -8.29 11.14
N ASP A 136 7.49 -8.75 12.38
CA ASP A 136 8.41 -9.82 12.77
C ASP A 136 7.91 -11.22 12.37
N SER A 137 8.76 -12.22 12.58
CA SER A 137 8.47 -13.62 12.22
C SER A 137 7.28 -14.21 12.99
N GLU A 138 6.93 -13.67 14.14
CA GLU A 138 5.79 -14.08 14.95
C GLU A 138 4.48 -13.43 14.48
N GLY A 139 4.55 -12.48 13.53
CA GLY A 139 3.40 -11.72 13.04
C GLY A 139 3.10 -10.47 13.86
N VAL A 140 4.03 -10.01 14.69
CA VAL A 140 3.85 -8.79 15.47
C VAL A 140 4.24 -7.59 14.63
N PHE A 141 3.30 -6.69 14.39
CA PHE A 141 3.57 -5.37 13.83
C PHE A 141 4.33 -4.53 14.86
N ARG A 142 5.63 -4.37 14.66
CA ARG A 142 6.56 -3.69 15.59
C ARG A 142 6.46 -2.17 15.50
N GLY A 143 5.76 -1.65 14.50
CA GLY A 143 5.61 -0.24 14.20
C GLY A 143 6.06 0.10 12.79
N GLY A 144 5.83 1.33 12.37
CA GLY A 144 6.18 1.77 11.03
C GLY A 144 6.39 3.28 10.96
N ILE A 145 6.92 3.72 9.82
CA ILE A 145 7.19 5.12 9.52
C ILE A 145 6.44 5.57 8.28
N ILE A 146 6.18 6.86 8.18
CA ILE A 146 5.53 7.50 7.04
C ILE A 146 6.45 8.61 6.54
N LEU A 147 6.73 8.59 5.25
CA LEU A 147 7.55 9.60 4.56
C LEU A 147 6.75 10.20 3.40
N PRO A 148 7.09 11.41 2.94
CA PRO A 148 6.62 11.89 1.65
C PRO A 148 7.05 10.93 0.54
N GLY A 149 6.19 10.69 -0.46
CA GLY A 149 6.58 9.94 -1.66
C GLY A 149 7.59 10.72 -2.51
N LEU A 150 8.25 10.03 -3.46
CA LEU A 150 9.31 10.62 -4.30
C LEU A 150 8.86 11.95 -4.93
N ASN A 151 7.72 11.94 -5.62
CA ASN A 151 7.19 13.15 -6.26
C ASN A 151 6.86 14.25 -5.26
N LEU A 152 6.30 13.90 -4.09
CA LEU A 152 5.96 14.88 -3.06
C LEU A 152 7.21 15.56 -2.48
N MET A 153 8.31 14.81 -2.29
CA MET A 153 9.60 15.39 -1.89
C MET A 153 10.11 16.39 -2.92
N LEU A 154 10.08 16.04 -4.21
CA LEU A 154 10.54 16.89 -5.29
C LEU A 154 9.69 18.16 -5.41
N HIS A 155 8.36 18.03 -5.36
CA HIS A 155 7.44 19.19 -5.37
C HIS A 155 7.68 20.10 -4.18
N ALA A 156 7.82 19.55 -2.97
CA ALA A 156 8.04 20.33 -1.78
C ALA A 156 9.33 21.17 -1.86
N LEU A 157 10.40 20.63 -2.45
CA LEU A 157 11.64 21.39 -2.67
C LEU A 157 11.46 22.47 -3.74
N ALA A 158 10.77 22.16 -4.83
CA ALA A 158 10.54 23.13 -5.91
C ALA A 158 9.64 24.32 -5.47
N GLU A 159 8.65 24.07 -4.63
CA GLU A 159 7.72 25.08 -4.14
C GLU A 159 8.33 25.97 -3.04
N ASN A 160 9.23 25.43 -2.21
CA ASN A 160 9.75 26.11 -1.03
C ASN A 160 11.19 26.62 -1.20
N THR A 161 11.77 26.55 -2.40
CA THR A 161 13.12 27.09 -2.66
C THR A 161 13.15 27.91 -3.95
N ALA A 162 13.85 29.04 -3.92
CA ALA A 162 13.89 29.99 -5.06
C ALA A 162 14.64 29.44 -6.28
N ALA A 163 15.59 28.52 -6.07
CA ALA A 163 16.51 28.06 -7.11
C ALA A 163 16.28 26.64 -7.60
N LEU A 164 15.55 25.82 -6.83
CA LEU A 164 15.31 24.42 -7.19
C LEU A 164 14.03 24.32 -8.02
N ARG A 165 14.19 24.14 -9.31
CA ARG A 165 13.08 23.88 -10.23
C ARG A 165 12.88 22.37 -10.37
N MET A 166 11.63 21.95 -10.56
CA MET A 166 11.32 20.56 -10.88
C MET A 166 11.78 20.25 -12.32
N LEU A 167 13.00 19.75 -12.44
CA LEU A 167 13.57 19.28 -13.70
C LEU A 167 13.61 17.75 -13.68
N PRO A 168 13.42 17.09 -14.81
CA PRO A 168 13.65 15.66 -14.92
C PRO A 168 15.09 15.33 -14.53
N GLY A 169 15.27 14.46 -13.55
CA GLY A 169 16.56 13.95 -13.10
C GLY A 169 16.56 12.43 -13.04
N HIS A 170 17.75 11.85 -13.09
CA HIS A 170 17.96 10.41 -12.98
C HIS A 170 18.72 10.07 -11.70
N TYR A 171 18.53 8.86 -11.21
CA TYR A 171 19.29 8.36 -10.07
C TYR A 171 20.75 8.13 -10.45
N HIS A 172 21.66 8.63 -9.61
CA HIS A 172 23.09 8.36 -9.62
C HIS A 172 23.61 8.24 -8.20
N ASP A 173 24.58 7.35 -7.97
CA ASP A 173 25.21 7.21 -6.65
C ASP A 173 25.88 8.52 -6.21
N PHE A 174 26.53 9.21 -7.15
CA PHE A 174 27.18 10.51 -6.96
C PHE A 174 26.72 11.47 -8.06
N PRO A 175 25.57 12.16 -7.91
CA PRO A 175 25.04 13.08 -8.92
C PRO A 175 25.94 14.32 -9.05
N ILE A 176 26.13 14.80 -10.28
CA ILE A 176 27.01 15.95 -10.61
C ILE A 176 26.21 17.16 -11.11
N ASN A 177 24.90 17.13 -11.06
CA ASN A 177 24.01 18.26 -11.37
C ASN A 177 22.80 18.27 -10.44
N THR A 178 22.12 19.42 -10.36
CA THR A 178 21.02 19.63 -9.40
C THR A 178 19.80 18.73 -9.66
N ALA A 179 19.44 18.47 -10.92
CA ALA A 179 18.28 17.63 -11.24
C ALA A 179 18.50 16.19 -10.77
N ASP A 180 19.66 15.62 -11.07
CA ASP A 180 20.03 14.27 -10.61
C ASP A 180 20.25 14.23 -9.09
N ALA A 181 20.76 15.31 -8.48
CA ALA A 181 20.90 15.39 -7.03
C ALA A 181 19.56 15.36 -6.31
N LEU A 182 18.54 16.04 -6.84
CA LEU A 182 17.18 16.00 -6.32
C LEU A 182 16.55 14.60 -6.45
N ALA A 183 16.63 13.99 -7.64
CA ALA A 183 16.10 12.66 -7.90
C ALA A 183 16.81 11.60 -7.04
N SER A 184 18.15 11.63 -6.99
CA SER A 184 18.94 10.70 -6.19
C SER A 184 18.69 10.88 -4.70
N GLY A 185 18.57 12.12 -4.22
CA GLY A 185 18.29 12.41 -2.81
C GLY A 185 16.93 11.86 -2.35
N ALA A 186 15.88 12.04 -3.15
CA ALA A 186 14.57 11.47 -2.84
C ALA A 186 14.60 9.93 -2.82
N MET A 187 15.26 9.31 -3.80
CA MET A 187 15.42 7.85 -3.88
C MET A 187 16.21 7.32 -2.68
N GLN A 188 17.36 7.91 -2.38
CA GLN A 188 18.20 7.50 -1.25
C GLN A 188 17.52 7.69 0.10
N ALA A 189 16.69 8.72 0.27
CA ALA A 189 15.90 8.92 1.48
C ALA A 189 14.92 7.77 1.71
N VAL A 190 14.20 7.35 0.67
CA VAL A 190 13.25 6.23 0.74
C VAL A 190 13.96 4.90 0.95
N CYS A 191 14.96 4.59 0.12
CA CYS A 191 15.72 3.34 0.23
C CYS A 191 16.45 3.24 1.57
N GLY A 192 17.07 4.33 2.04
CA GLY A 192 17.71 4.39 3.33
C GLY A 192 16.75 4.14 4.51
N ALA A 193 15.53 4.67 4.44
CA ALA A 193 14.50 4.43 5.45
C ALA A 193 14.05 2.96 5.46
N ILE A 194 13.86 2.34 4.29
CA ILE A 194 13.51 0.92 4.16
C ILE A 194 14.63 0.04 4.73
N GLU A 195 15.87 0.25 4.31
CA GLU A 195 17.02 -0.53 4.78
C GLU A 195 17.29 -0.32 6.28
N GLN A 196 17.09 0.87 6.81
CA GLN A 196 17.20 1.13 8.23
C GLN A 196 16.13 0.38 9.04
N MET A 197 14.90 0.27 8.52
CA MET A 197 13.84 -0.49 9.17
C MET A 197 14.13 -2.00 9.13
N ARG A 198 14.64 -2.51 8.00
CA ARG A 198 15.07 -3.90 7.86
C ARG A 198 16.16 -4.26 8.88
N ARG A 199 17.20 -3.45 8.98
CA ARG A 199 18.29 -3.65 9.97
C ARG A 199 17.80 -3.68 11.42
N ARG A 200 16.73 -2.96 11.75
CA ARG A 200 16.13 -2.99 13.11
C ARG A 200 15.35 -4.27 13.39
N LEU A 201 14.82 -4.92 12.37
CA LEU A 201 14.16 -6.22 12.49
C LEU A 201 15.17 -7.38 12.57
N ASP A 202 16.33 -7.18 11.97
CA ASP A 202 17.36 -8.20 11.75
C ASP A 202 18.47 -8.05 12.77
N ALA A 203 18.15 -8.19 14.04
CA ALA A 203 19.21 -8.13 15.06
C ALA A 203 20.09 -9.40 15.06
N GLU A 204 19.59 -10.59 14.67
CA GLU A 204 20.30 -11.87 14.75
C GLU A 204 19.77 -12.95 13.76
N GLY A 205 19.23 -12.56 12.61
CA GLY A 205 18.58 -13.50 11.67
C GLY A 205 18.85 -13.22 10.19
N PRO A 206 18.18 -13.93 9.28
CA PRO A 206 18.28 -13.66 7.85
C PRO A 206 17.70 -12.29 7.52
N VAL A 207 18.27 -11.63 6.51
CA VAL A 207 17.82 -10.30 6.06
C VAL A 207 16.29 -10.30 5.81
N PRO A 208 15.51 -9.47 6.50
CA PRO A 208 14.07 -9.43 6.34
C PRO A 208 13.67 -9.12 4.89
N ARG A 209 12.67 -9.83 4.37
CA ARG A 209 12.14 -9.54 3.01
C ARG A 209 11.48 -8.18 2.96
N ALA A 210 11.66 -7.45 1.86
CA ALA A 210 10.91 -6.23 1.59
C ALA A 210 9.80 -6.54 0.58
N PHE A 211 8.54 -6.42 1.00
CA PHE A 211 7.38 -6.41 0.11
C PHE A 211 7.07 -4.97 -0.29
N LEU A 212 7.16 -4.66 -1.58
CA LEU A 212 6.89 -3.33 -2.10
C LEU A 212 5.60 -3.33 -2.92
N SER A 213 4.74 -2.36 -2.66
CA SER A 213 3.56 -2.07 -3.46
C SER A 213 3.44 -0.57 -3.73
N GLY A 214 2.57 -0.19 -4.66
CA GLY A 214 2.38 1.21 -5.03
C GLY A 214 3.10 1.62 -6.31
N GLY A 215 2.79 2.82 -6.79
CA GLY A 215 3.23 3.26 -8.13
C GLY A 215 4.73 3.42 -8.30
N ALA A 216 5.47 3.67 -7.21
CA ALA A 216 6.93 3.81 -7.25
C ALA A 216 7.68 2.53 -6.84
N ALA A 217 6.98 1.43 -6.57
CA ALA A 217 7.60 0.19 -6.08
C ALA A 217 8.66 -0.37 -7.06
N ALA A 218 8.35 -0.38 -8.35
CA ALA A 218 9.24 -0.88 -9.38
C ALA A 218 10.52 -0.02 -9.54
N ASP A 219 10.41 1.29 -9.29
CA ASP A 219 11.55 2.21 -9.37
C ASP A 219 12.45 2.07 -8.13
N ILE A 220 11.88 1.77 -6.96
CA ILE A 220 12.59 1.63 -5.68
C ILE A 220 13.30 0.28 -5.58
N ALA A 221 12.64 -0.81 -6.01
CA ALA A 221 13.11 -2.17 -5.81
C ALA A 221 14.56 -2.43 -6.26
N PRO A 222 15.05 -1.92 -7.41
CA PRO A 222 16.43 -2.14 -7.87
C PRO A 222 17.49 -1.53 -6.95
N HIS A 223 17.12 -0.58 -6.09
CA HIS A 223 18.03 0.13 -5.18
C HIS A 223 18.06 -0.44 -3.76
N LEU A 224 17.38 -1.55 -3.53
CA LEU A 224 17.34 -2.23 -2.23
C LEU A 224 18.16 -3.51 -2.23
N THR A 225 18.65 -3.90 -1.05
CA THR A 225 19.29 -5.19 -0.83
C THR A 225 18.26 -6.33 -0.92
N ALA A 226 18.60 -7.43 -1.60
CA ALA A 226 17.73 -8.62 -1.63
C ALA A 226 17.58 -9.26 -0.22
N PRO A 227 16.46 -9.94 0.08
CA PRO A 227 15.34 -10.24 -0.80
C PRO A 227 14.31 -9.13 -0.89
N VAL A 228 13.87 -8.82 -2.10
CA VAL A 228 12.85 -7.80 -2.41
C VAL A 228 11.79 -8.42 -3.33
N GLU A 229 10.53 -8.15 -3.06
CA GLU A 229 9.40 -8.60 -3.87
C GLU A 229 8.46 -7.42 -4.15
N VAL A 230 8.24 -7.12 -5.43
CA VAL A 230 7.22 -6.16 -5.84
C VAL A 230 5.89 -6.88 -5.99
N VAL A 231 4.89 -6.42 -5.27
CA VAL A 231 3.56 -7.02 -5.25
C VAL A 231 2.54 -5.98 -5.72
N ASP A 232 1.91 -6.27 -6.84
CA ASP A 232 0.80 -5.45 -7.31
C ASP A 232 -0.40 -5.62 -6.36
N ASN A 233 -0.98 -4.48 -5.94
CA ASN A 233 -2.24 -4.50 -5.20
C ASN A 233 -2.21 -5.25 -3.84
N LEU A 234 -1.09 -5.20 -3.11
CA LEU A 234 -0.94 -5.85 -1.80
C LEU A 234 -2.07 -5.49 -0.82
N VAL A 235 -2.56 -4.23 -0.85
CA VAL A 235 -3.69 -3.81 -0.02
C VAL A 235 -4.96 -4.58 -0.37
N LEU A 236 -5.27 -4.74 -1.68
CA LEU A 236 -6.47 -5.50 -2.11
C LEU A 236 -6.39 -6.97 -1.70
N GLU A 237 -5.20 -7.59 -1.74
CA GLU A 237 -5.00 -8.95 -1.26
C GLU A 237 -5.32 -9.06 0.24
N GLY A 238 -4.88 -8.10 1.04
CA GLY A 238 -5.15 -8.06 2.47
C GLY A 238 -6.62 -7.79 2.80
N VAL A 239 -7.28 -6.91 2.05
CA VAL A 239 -8.73 -6.68 2.18
C VAL A 239 -9.51 -7.96 1.86
N LEU A 240 -9.12 -8.67 0.79
CA LEU A 240 -9.72 -9.95 0.43
C LEU A 240 -9.51 -11.00 1.53
N ALA A 241 -8.30 -11.09 2.06
CA ALA A 241 -7.97 -12.00 3.16
C ALA A 241 -8.86 -11.77 4.39
N LEU A 242 -9.06 -10.52 4.77
CA LEU A 242 -9.94 -10.14 5.89
C LEU A 242 -11.41 -10.46 5.60
N ALA A 243 -11.86 -10.22 4.37
CA ALA A 243 -13.23 -10.52 3.97
C ALA A 243 -13.56 -12.03 4.02
N GLU A 244 -12.58 -12.90 3.73
CA GLU A 244 -12.72 -14.37 3.78
C GLU A 244 -12.83 -14.90 5.21
N VAL A 245 -12.12 -14.30 6.18
CA VAL A 245 -12.14 -14.73 7.59
C VAL A 245 -13.45 -14.31 8.29
N SER A 246 -14.09 -13.24 7.84
CA SER A 246 -15.32 -12.69 8.41
C SER A 246 -16.60 -13.33 7.85
N SER A 247 -16.49 -14.47 7.17
CA SER A 247 -17.61 -15.16 6.47
C SER A 247 -18.20 -16.29 7.30
#